data_8cd2a162393542bf86e87720f4ada6c6
#
_entry.id   8cd2a162393542bf86e87720f4ada6c6
#
_cell.length_a   1.000
_cell.length_b   1.000
_cell.length_c   1.000
_cell.angle_alpha   90.00
_cell.angle_beta   90.00
_cell.angle_gamma   90.00
#
_symmetry.space_group_name_H-M   'P 1'
#
loop_
_entity.id
_entity.type
_entity.pdbx_description
1 polymer ?
#
loop_
_entity_poly.entity_id
_entity_poly.type
_entity_poly.pdbx_seq_one_letter_code
_entity_poly.pdbx_strand_id
1 'polypeptide(L)'
;MIRKIDVYGDRLRSRAHQLTPRLLQVASYINENREAVMEQTAMEIAAVLHTSDATVVRAIQALGFGGLRDLKQTLEQWFGPVVTSSEKMSTTVNTLTSDVDASIDFVLEGHQHTCAVLSEPGNRYAMAQAVSLLAQARQVAIFGIGASGILAEYTSRLFSRIGLPAIPLNRTGIGLAEQLITLQRGDVLVMMAQKSAHREGQTTLREAKRLGIPTILLTNATDSRFSKEASVVIHVPRGGEKGKIPLHGTVLLCLEMIILSVASTEPQRTIKSMKRINELHRGLKPGKKSG
;
A
#
# COMPACT_ATOMS: atom_id res chain seq x y z
N MET A 1 16.87 6.15 23.80
CA MET A 1 15.49 6.07 23.26
C MET A 1 14.68 7.20 23.88
N ILE A 2 14.38 8.26 23.14
CA ILE A 2 13.51 9.34 23.61
C ILE A 2 12.08 8.77 23.60
N ARG A 3 11.46 8.65 24.77
CA ARG A 3 10.10 8.16 24.93
C ARG A 3 9.16 9.18 24.27
N LYS A 4 8.54 8.84 23.15
CA LYS A 4 7.56 9.72 22.49
C LYS A 4 6.38 9.92 23.44
N ILE A 5 6.05 11.17 23.75
CA ILE A 5 4.92 11.53 24.60
C ILE A 5 3.64 11.43 23.76
N ASP A 6 2.72 10.54 24.15
CA ASP A 6 1.42 10.38 23.51
C ASP A 6 0.41 11.42 24.04
N VAL A 7 0.59 12.67 23.62
CA VAL A 7 -0.25 13.79 24.07
C VAL A 7 -1.74 13.55 23.83
N TYR A 8 -2.11 12.95 22.67
CA TYR A 8 -3.50 12.64 22.38
C TYR A 8 -4.05 11.55 23.31
N GLY A 9 -3.35 10.44 23.42
CA GLY A 9 -3.77 9.33 24.27
C GLY A 9 -3.83 9.72 25.75
N ASP A 10 -2.89 10.57 26.21
CA ASP A 10 -2.90 11.09 27.58
C ASP A 10 -4.13 11.98 27.83
N ARG A 11 -4.45 12.89 26.91
CA ARG A 11 -5.64 13.74 27.00
C ARG A 11 -6.93 12.94 26.93
N LEU A 12 -6.99 11.92 26.07
CA LEU A 12 -8.15 11.03 26.00
C LEU A 12 -8.33 10.27 27.32
N ARG A 13 -7.30 9.64 27.86
CA ARG A 13 -7.37 8.91 29.14
C ARG A 13 -7.80 9.82 30.30
N SER A 14 -7.27 11.02 30.36
CA SER A 14 -7.58 11.96 31.47
C SER A 14 -8.98 12.57 31.38
N ARG A 15 -9.56 12.72 30.18
CA ARG A 15 -10.82 13.45 29.96
C ARG A 15 -11.99 12.57 29.48
N ALA A 16 -11.77 11.29 29.20
CA ALA A 16 -12.80 10.39 28.70
C ALA A 16 -14.07 10.37 29.55
N HIS A 17 -13.92 10.44 30.88
CA HIS A 17 -15.02 10.43 31.85
C HIS A 17 -15.88 11.72 31.81
N GLN A 18 -15.40 12.77 31.21
CA GLN A 18 -16.12 14.06 31.05
C GLN A 18 -16.84 14.15 29.70
N LEU A 19 -16.59 13.23 28.78
CA LEU A 19 -17.18 13.24 27.45
C LEU A 19 -18.56 12.58 27.46
N THR A 20 -19.49 13.20 26.73
CA THR A 20 -20.77 12.53 26.44
C THR A 20 -20.49 11.29 25.55
N PRO A 21 -21.39 10.29 25.50
CA PRO A 21 -21.19 9.09 24.69
C PRO A 21 -20.86 9.39 23.23
N ARG A 22 -21.48 10.44 22.68
CA ARG A 22 -21.25 10.83 21.29
C ARG A 22 -19.88 11.46 21.07
N LEU A 23 -19.43 12.31 21.98
CA LEU A 23 -18.08 12.90 21.93
C LEU A 23 -17.01 11.86 22.18
N LEU A 24 -17.26 10.91 23.07
CA LEU A 24 -16.36 9.79 23.33
C LEU A 24 -16.22 8.89 22.09
N GLN A 25 -17.30 8.62 21.38
CA GLN A 25 -17.26 7.86 20.11
C GLN A 25 -16.33 8.53 19.09
N VAL A 26 -16.44 9.86 18.93
CA VAL A 26 -15.54 10.62 18.04
C VAL A 26 -14.09 10.53 18.52
N ALA A 27 -13.87 10.73 19.81
CA ALA A 27 -12.54 10.68 20.40
C ALA A 27 -11.90 9.29 20.27
N SER A 28 -12.66 8.22 20.49
CA SER A 28 -12.20 6.84 20.29
C SER A 28 -11.85 6.56 18.82
N TYR A 29 -12.70 6.98 17.90
CA TYR A 29 -12.41 6.87 16.46
C TYR A 29 -11.10 7.54 16.08
N ILE A 30 -10.87 8.77 16.55
CA ILE A 30 -9.62 9.50 16.30
C ILE A 30 -8.42 8.72 16.88
N ASN A 31 -8.55 8.17 18.08
CA ASN A 31 -7.49 7.39 18.72
C ASN A 31 -7.12 6.12 17.93
N GLU A 32 -8.12 5.43 17.42
CA GLU A 32 -7.96 4.19 16.67
C GLU A 32 -7.50 4.43 15.23
N ASN A 33 -7.78 5.64 14.68
CA ASN A 33 -7.55 5.98 13.27
C ASN A 33 -6.65 7.22 13.10
N ARG A 34 -5.68 7.44 13.99
CA ARG A 34 -4.85 8.65 14.04
C ARG A 34 -4.23 9.02 12.69
N GLU A 35 -3.70 8.04 11.96
CA GLU A 35 -3.10 8.27 10.63
C GLU A 35 -4.16 8.71 9.61
N ALA A 36 -5.34 8.07 9.60
CA ALA A 36 -6.41 8.43 8.70
C ALA A 36 -6.95 9.85 8.97
N VAL A 37 -7.00 10.22 10.24
CA VAL A 37 -7.44 11.56 10.68
C VAL A 37 -6.51 12.68 10.18
N MET A 38 -5.24 12.39 9.95
CA MET A 38 -4.30 13.35 9.36
C MET A 38 -4.75 13.85 7.98
N GLU A 39 -5.40 12.99 7.21
CA GLU A 39 -5.86 13.30 5.85
C GLU A 39 -7.35 13.71 5.80
N GLN A 40 -8.12 13.46 6.87
CA GLN A 40 -9.57 13.69 6.91
C GLN A 40 -9.92 15.13 7.33
N THR A 41 -11.01 15.66 6.75
CA THR A 41 -11.70 16.86 7.23
C THR A 41 -12.68 16.51 8.36
N ALA A 42 -13.15 17.51 9.11
CA ALA A 42 -14.18 17.30 10.12
C ALA A 42 -15.47 16.69 9.53
N MET A 43 -15.84 17.10 8.33
CA MET A 43 -16.99 16.56 7.60
C MET A 43 -16.82 15.08 7.24
N GLU A 44 -15.63 14.67 6.80
CA GLU A 44 -15.34 13.27 6.48
C GLU A 44 -15.34 12.37 7.72
N ILE A 45 -14.79 12.86 8.85
CA ILE A 45 -14.88 12.16 10.14
C ILE A 45 -16.35 12.05 10.59
N ALA A 46 -17.12 13.14 10.44
CA ALA A 46 -18.51 13.17 10.78
C ALA A 46 -19.35 12.19 9.94
N ALA A 47 -19.08 12.10 8.64
CA ALA A 47 -19.74 11.17 7.73
C ALA A 47 -19.49 9.70 8.14
N VAL A 48 -18.26 9.35 8.50
CA VAL A 48 -17.90 7.99 8.96
C VAL A 48 -18.66 7.60 10.23
N LEU A 49 -18.87 8.57 11.12
CA LEU A 49 -19.51 8.36 12.43
C LEU A 49 -20.99 8.65 12.45
N HIS A 50 -21.59 8.99 11.31
CA HIS A 50 -23.00 9.42 11.20
C HIS A 50 -23.33 10.53 12.21
N THR A 51 -22.50 11.58 12.26
CA THR A 51 -22.63 12.73 13.16
C THR A 51 -22.45 14.04 12.40
N SER A 52 -22.48 15.20 13.08
CA SER A 52 -22.18 16.49 12.48
C SER A 52 -20.70 16.86 12.64
N ASP A 53 -20.18 17.68 11.73
CA ASP A 53 -18.83 18.26 11.80
C ASP A 53 -18.65 19.10 13.07
N ALA A 54 -19.69 19.81 13.50
CA ALA A 54 -19.72 20.53 14.77
C ALA A 54 -19.52 19.60 16.00
N THR A 55 -20.02 18.36 15.92
CA THR A 55 -19.79 17.35 16.97
C THR A 55 -18.35 16.87 16.99
N VAL A 56 -17.74 16.71 15.82
CA VAL A 56 -16.30 16.36 15.69
C VAL A 56 -15.44 17.47 16.29
N VAL A 57 -15.71 18.73 15.93
CA VAL A 57 -14.96 19.88 16.48
C VAL A 57 -15.12 19.96 18.00
N ARG A 58 -16.35 19.80 18.52
CA ARG A 58 -16.61 19.81 19.97
C ARG A 58 -15.88 18.68 20.71
N ALA A 59 -15.78 17.48 20.12
CA ALA A 59 -15.06 16.39 20.72
C ALA A 59 -13.56 16.69 20.83
N ILE A 60 -12.97 17.26 19.78
CA ILE A 60 -11.58 17.70 19.73
C ILE A 60 -11.32 18.79 20.77
N GLN A 61 -12.18 19.78 20.86
CA GLN A 61 -12.07 20.86 21.85
C GLN A 61 -12.26 20.36 23.30
N ALA A 62 -13.16 19.43 23.55
CA ALA A 62 -13.35 18.81 24.86
C ALA A 62 -12.09 18.07 25.33
N LEU A 63 -11.28 17.54 24.40
CA LEU A 63 -9.96 16.97 24.70
C LEU A 63 -8.88 18.05 24.91
N GLY A 64 -9.23 19.35 24.77
CA GLY A 64 -8.33 20.48 25.03
C GLY A 64 -7.44 20.82 23.84
N PHE A 65 -7.84 20.48 22.62
CA PHE A 65 -7.22 20.99 21.40
C PHE A 65 -7.99 22.21 20.89
N GLY A 66 -7.28 23.16 20.27
CA GLY A 66 -7.91 24.36 19.71
C GLY A 66 -8.81 24.08 18.50
N GLY A 67 -8.69 22.89 17.89
CA GLY A 67 -9.46 22.44 16.76
C GLY A 67 -8.74 21.33 15.99
N LEU A 68 -9.30 20.93 14.82
CA LEU A 68 -8.74 19.83 14.02
C LEU A 68 -7.31 20.11 13.54
N ARG A 69 -6.97 21.36 13.27
CA ARG A 69 -5.62 21.76 12.85
C ARG A 69 -4.60 21.55 13.98
N ASP A 70 -4.91 21.96 15.19
CA ASP A 70 -4.06 21.78 16.38
C ASP A 70 -3.91 20.29 16.73
N LEU A 71 -5.00 19.56 16.65
CA LEU A 71 -4.97 18.11 16.79
C LEU A 71 -4.01 17.46 15.78
N LYS A 72 -4.10 17.82 14.50
CA LYS A 72 -3.23 17.27 13.45
C LYS A 72 -1.77 17.60 13.71
N GLN A 73 -1.44 18.81 14.11
CA GLN A 73 -0.07 19.18 14.51
C GLN A 73 0.45 18.32 15.67
N THR A 74 -0.39 18.04 16.66
CA THR A 74 -0.03 17.14 17.76
C THR A 74 0.20 15.70 17.29
N LEU A 75 -0.64 15.20 16.38
CA LEU A 75 -0.46 13.88 15.80
C LEU A 75 0.79 13.81 14.90
N GLU A 76 1.10 14.88 14.15
CA GLU A 76 2.36 14.99 13.39
C GLU A 76 3.58 14.85 14.30
N GLN A 77 3.58 15.52 15.44
CA GLN A 77 4.66 15.39 16.44
C GLN A 77 4.75 13.97 17.00
N TRP A 78 3.62 13.30 17.20
CA TRP A 78 3.55 11.92 17.63
C TRP A 78 4.11 10.94 16.61
N PHE A 79 3.73 11.08 15.34
CA PHE A 79 4.26 10.25 14.25
C PHE A 79 5.73 10.58 13.95
N GLY A 80 6.18 11.74 14.37
CA GLY A 80 7.47 12.34 14.02
C GLY A 80 7.39 13.11 12.71
N PRO A 81 8.41 13.92 12.39
CA PRO A 81 8.41 14.68 11.16
C PRO A 81 8.21 13.74 9.97
N VAL A 82 7.26 14.11 9.10
CA VAL A 82 7.13 13.47 7.80
C VAL A 82 8.39 13.82 7.01
N VAL A 83 9.33 12.88 6.97
CA VAL A 83 10.56 13.07 6.21
C VAL A 83 10.17 13.14 4.73
N THR A 84 10.30 14.32 4.15
CA THR A 84 9.97 14.55 2.75
C THR A 84 10.87 13.74 1.82
N SER A 85 10.46 13.54 0.57
CA SER A 85 11.31 12.88 -0.43
C SER A 85 12.63 13.62 -0.63
N SER A 86 12.63 14.95 -0.53
CA SER A 86 13.83 15.77 -0.63
C SER A 86 14.78 15.53 0.55
N GLU A 87 14.27 15.47 1.78
CA GLU A 87 15.08 15.19 2.97
C GLU A 87 15.64 13.76 2.94
N LYS A 88 14.85 12.77 2.47
CA LYS A 88 15.34 11.39 2.29
C LYS A 88 16.47 11.34 1.25
N MET A 89 16.30 12.05 0.14
CA MET A 89 17.35 12.15 -0.88
C MET A 89 18.59 12.81 -0.32
N SER A 90 18.46 13.96 0.36
CA SER A 90 19.58 14.66 0.99
C SER A 90 20.31 13.76 2.00
N THR A 91 19.58 13.07 2.87
CA THR A 91 20.17 12.12 3.83
C THR A 91 20.92 10.99 3.10
N THR A 92 20.33 10.46 2.04
CA THR A 92 20.95 9.38 1.26
C THR A 92 22.24 9.86 0.59
N VAL A 93 22.18 10.97 -0.15
CA VAL A 93 23.35 11.52 -0.86
C VAL A 93 24.47 11.88 0.11
N ASN A 94 24.16 12.50 1.26
CA ASN A 94 25.15 12.81 2.28
C ASN A 94 25.80 11.56 2.89
N THR A 95 25.08 10.45 2.96
CA THR A 95 25.63 9.17 3.44
C THR A 95 26.57 8.53 2.41
N LEU A 96 26.23 8.67 1.12
CA LEU A 96 26.99 8.06 0.01
C LEU A 96 28.27 8.83 -0.36
N THR A 97 28.47 10.05 0.20
CA THR A 97 29.71 10.84 0.10
C THR A 97 30.31 10.99 -1.31
N SER A 98 29.46 11.04 -2.34
CA SER A 98 29.87 11.10 -3.75
C SER A 98 30.69 9.90 -4.24
N ASP A 99 30.70 8.80 -3.51
CA ASP A 99 31.37 7.57 -3.87
C ASP A 99 30.42 6.66 -4.67
N VAL A 100 30.89 6.22 -5.85
CA VAL A 100 30.14 5.34 -6.75
C VAL A 100 29.99 3.96 -6.11
N ASP A 101 31.07 3.43 -5.50
CA ASP A 101 31.06 2.11 -4.87
C ASP A 101 30.11 2.08 -3.68
N ALA A 102 30.11 3.14 -2.84
CA ALA A 102 29.13 3.28 -1.75
C ALA A 102 27.67 3.32 -2.27
N SER A 103 27.43 3.90 -3.45
CA SER A 103 26.11 3.92 -4.08
C SER A 103 25.69 2.53 -4.58
N ILE A 104 26.63 1.78 -5.14
CA ILE A 104 26.43 0.39 -5.58
C ILE A 104 26.10 -0.48 -4.37
N ASP A 105 26.93 -0.40 -3.33
CA ASP A 105 26.76 -1.18 -2.10
C ASP A 105 25.43 -0.90 -1.42
N PHE A 106 25.02 0.35 -1.33
CA PHE A 106 23.71 0.74 -0.78
C PHE A 106 22.54 0.02 -1.48
N VAL A 107 22.58 -0.08 -2.81
CA VAL A 107 21.54 -0.77 -3.56
C VAL A 107 21.64 -2.28 -3.37
N LEU A 108 22.83 -2.86 -3.46
CA LEU A 108 23.04 -4.28 -3.30
C LEU A 108 22.66 -4.77 -1.89
N GLU A 109 23.11 -4.09 -0.84
CA GLU A 109 22.76 -4.40 0.55
C GLU A 109 21.25 -4.34 0.78
N GLY A 110 20.57 -3.30 0.25
CA GLY A 110 19.13 -3.18 0.33
C GLY A 110 18.38 -4.35 -0.31
N HIS A 111 18.87 -4.85 -1.45
CA HIS A 111 18.31 -6.03 -2.11
C HIS A 111 18.64 -7.32 -1.36
N GLN A 112 19.87 -7.50 -0.89
CA GLN A 112 20.27 -8.65 -0.08
C GLN A 112 19.45 -8.76 1.21
N HIS A 113 19.27 -7.63 1.92
CA HIS A 113 18.40 -7.59 3.09
C HIS A 113 16.97 -8.01 2.76
N THR A 114 16.42 -7.48 1.65
CA THR A 114 15.07 -7.85 1.21
C THR A 114 14.98 -9.35 0.86
N CYS A 115 15.96 -9.90 0.17
CA CYS A 115 16.02 -11.34 -0.11
C CYS A 115 16.01 -12.19 1.18
N ALA A 116 16.77 -11.77 2.20
CA ALA A 116 16.80 -12.45 3.49
C ALA A 116 15.40 -12.44 4.15
N VAL A 117 14.75 -11.26 4.24
CA VAL A 117 13.41 -11.12 4.83
C VAL A 117 12.36 -11.89 4.02
N LEU A 118 12.38 -11.84 2.70
CA LEU A 118 11.43 -12.60 1.85
C LEU A 118 11.64 -14.12 1.97
N SER A 119 12.85 -14.55 2.37
CA SER A 119 13.18 -15.97 2.59
C SER A 119 12.70 -16.49 3.94
N GLU A 120 12.31 -15.64 4.88
CA GLU A 120 11.81 -16.05 6.19
C GLU A 120 10.56 -16.93 6.09
N PRO A 121 10.40 -17.92 6.99
CA PRO A 121 9.25 -18.84 6.95
C PRO A 121 7.88 -18.15 6.93
N GLY A 122 7.72 -17.06 7.68
CA GLY A 122 6.47 -16.27 7.72
C GLY A 122 6.13 -15.65 6.37
N ASN A 123 7.11 -15.05 5.69
CA ASN A 123 6.91 -14.49 4.35
C ASN A 123 6.67 -15.55 3.28
N ARG A 124 7.39 -16.68 3.35
CA ARG A 124 7.14 -17.81 2.43
C ARG A 124 5.73 -18.37 2.59
N TYR A 125 5.24 -18.49 3.81
CA TYR A 125 3.86 -18.89 4.08
C TYR A 125 2.86 -17.87 3.51
N ALA A 126 3.06 -16.58 3.75
CA ALA A 126 2.22 -15.51 3.20
C ALA A 126 2.23 -15.51 1.65
N MET A 127 3.39 -15.74 1.02
CA MET A 127 3.49 -15.88 -0.43
C MET A 127 2.70 -17.10 -0.94
N ALA A 128 2.78 -18.25 -0.27
CA ALA A 128 2.01 -19.43 -0.65
C ALA A 128 0.50 -19.18 -0.57
N GLN A 129 0.02 -18.48 0.46
CA GLN A 129 -1.38 -18.03 0.57
C GLN A 129 -1.76 -17.07 -0.57
N ALA A 130 -0.91 -16.09 -0.89
CA ALA A 130 -1.12 -15.16 -1.98
C ALA A 130 -1.23 -15.89 -3.33
N VAL A 131 -0.33 -16.83 -3.60
CA VAL A 131 -0.34 -17.66 -4.82
C VAL A 131 -1.63 -18.47 -4.93
N SER A 132 -2.10 -19.07 -3.83
CA SER A 132 -3.35 -19.81 -3.79
C SER A 132 -4.57 -18.95 -4.15
N LEU A 133 -4.63 -17.71 -3.64
CA LEU A 133 -5.69 -16.76 -4.00
C LEU A 133 -5.60 -16.35 -5.47
N LEU A 134 -4.42 -16.06 -5.97
CA LEU A 134 -4.18 -15.60 -7.35
C LEU A 134 -4.45 -16.70 -8.37
N ALA A 135 -4.13 -17.96 -8.06
CA ALA A 135 -4.36 -19.08 -8.97
C ALA A 135 -5.86 -19.26 -9.33
N GLN A 136 -6.74 -18.91 -8.40
CA GLN A 136 -8.19 -19.00 -8.53
C GLN A 136 -8.86 -17.68 -8.97
N ALA A 137 -8.09 -16.61 -9.12
CA ALA A 137 -8.63 -15.29 -9.44
C ALA A 137 -9.22 -15.23 -10.84
N ARG A 138 -10.38 -14.60 -10.98
CA ARG A 138 -10.95 -14.20 -12.27
C ARG A 138 -10.06 -13.16 -12.96
N GLN A 139 -9.61 -12.18 -12.19
CA GLN A 139 -8.75 -11.08 -12.60
C GLN A 139 -7.93 -10.58 -11.40
N VAL A 140 -6.72 -10.11 -11.66
CA VAL A 140 -5.88 -9.46 -10.66
C VAL A 140 -5.94 -7.95 -10.84
N ALA A 141 -6.39 -7.23 -9.83
CA ALA A 141 -6.31 -5.78 -9.76
C ALA A 141 -5.04 -5.40 -8.96
N ILE A 142 -4.21 -4.54 -9.51
CA ILE A 142 -2.91 -4.21 -8.90
C ILE A 142 -2.87 -2.72 -8.59
N PHE A 143 -2.97 -2.40 -7.29
CA PHE A 143 -2.98 -1.01 -6.83
C PHE A 143 -1.57 -0.52 -6.51
N GLY A 144 -1.25 0.66 -7.04
CA GLY A 144 -0.05 1.42 -6.72
C GLY A 144 -0.09 2.83 -7.28
N ILE A 145 0.36 3.81 -6.51
CA ILE A 145 0.40 5.22 -6.92
C ILE A 145 1.86 5.69 -7.00
N GLY A 146 2.13 6.66 -7.88
CA GLY A 146 3.48 7.15 -8.13
C GLY A 146 4.39 6.06 -8.70
N ALA A 147 5.56 5.85 -8.14
CA ALA A 147 6.49 4.83 -8.59
C ALA A 147 5.90 3.40 -8.49
N SER A 148 5.06 3.13 -7.49
CA SER A 148 4.33 1.86 -7.40
C SER A 148 3.30 1.70 -8.52
N GLY A 149 2.82 2.78 -9.12
CA GLY A 149 1.93 2.74 -10.30
C GLY A 149 2.63 2.15 -11.53
N ILE A 150 3.91 2.47 -11.72
CA ILE A 150 4.74 1.88 -12.79
C ILE A 150 4.90 0.37 -12.56
N LEU A 151 5.12 -0.04 -11.31
CA LEU A 151 5.20 -1.45 -10.95
C LEU A 151 3.85 -2.16 -11.15
N ALA A 152 2.72 -1.47 -10.90
CA ALA A 152 1.39 -2.02 -11.14
C ALA A 152 1.16 -2.31 -12.63
N GLU A 153 1.55 -1.42 -13.52
CA GLU A 153 1.47 -1.61 -14.98
C GLU A 153 2.36 -2.79 -15.44
N TYR A 154 3.62 -2.79 -15.01
CA TYR A 154 4.55 -3.87 -15.34
C TYR A 154 4.02 -5.22 -14.87
N THR A 155 3.54 -5.29 -13.64
CA THR A 155 3.00 -6.50 -13.02
C THR A 155 1.75 -6.99 -13.72
N SER A 156 0.83 -6.08 -14.10
CA SER A 156 -0.37 -6.41 -14.90
C SER A 156 0.01 -7.05 -16.22
N ARG A 157 1.03 -6.52 -16.89
CA ARG A 157 1.55 -7.10 -18.12
C ARG A 157 2.08 -8.53 -17.90
N LEU A 158 2.81 -8.78 -16.82
CA LEU A 158 3.35 -10.11 -16.53
C LEU A 158 2.25 -11.12 -16.21
N PHE A 159 1.26 -10.78 -15.39
CA PHE A 159 0.11 -11.65 -15.13
C PHE A 159 -0.66 -11.97 -16.42
N SER A 160 -0.90 -10.98 -17.25
CA SER A 160 -1.57 -11.20 -18.55
C SER A 160 -0.79 -12.17 -19.45
N ARG A 161 0.54 -12.12 -19.44
CA ARG A 161 1.41 -13.03 -20.20
C ARG A 161 1.28 -14.49 -19.76
N ILE A 162 1.07 -14.75 -18.47
CA ILE A 162 0.85 -16.10 -17.95
C ILE A 162 -0.61 -16.55 -18.05
N GLY A 163 -1.46 -15.76 -18.73
CA GLY A 163 -2.85 -16.09 -18.98
C GLY A 163 -3.80 -15.79 -17.82
N LEU A 164 -3.39 -14.97 -16.88
CA LEU A 164 -4.23 -14.45 -15.81
C LEU A 164 -4.57 -12.98 -16.11
N PRO A 165 -5.85 -12.63 -16.39
CA PRO A 165 -6.23 -11.26 -16.65
C PRO A 165 -5.81 -10.34 -15.52
N ALA A 166 -5.26 -9.17 -15.84
CA ALA A 166 -4.83 -8.22 -14.83
C ALA A 166 -5.01 -6.77 -15.27
N ILE A 167 -5.32 -5.90 -14.34
CA ILE A 167 -5.50 -4.47 -14.56
C ILE A 167 -4.71 -3.66 -13.51
N PRO A 168 -4.06 -2.56 -13.92
CA PRO A 168 -3.46 -1.64 -12.97
C PRO A 168 -4.53 -0.69 -12.40
N LEU A 169 -4.47 -0.43 -11.10
CA LEU A 169 -5.20 0.62 -10.39
C LEU A 169 -4.17 1.69 -9.98
N ASN A 170 -3.80 2.55 -10.92
CA ASN A 170 -2.67 3.45 -10.77
C ASN A 170 -3.01 4.92 -11.05
N ARG A 171 -4.29 5.24 -11.25
CA ARG A 171 -4.78 6.60 -11.41
C ARG A 171 -5.21 7.20 -10.08
N THR A 172 -5.45 8.50 -10.07
CA THR A 172 -5.96 9.26 -8.92
C THR A 172 -7.30 9.91 -9.26
N GLY A 173 -8.02 10.37 -8.25
CA GLY A 173 -9.29 11.07 -8.44
C GLY A 173 -10.31 10.27 -9.23
N ILE A 174 -10.97 10.92 -10.20
CA ILE A 174 -12.01 10.29 -11.04
C ILE A 174 -11.47 9.10 -11.84
N GLY A 175 -10.23 9.18 -12.32
CA GLY A 175 -9.62 8.10 -13.07
C GLY A 175 -9.45 6.82 -12.24
N LEU A 176 -9.20 6.92 -10.93
CA LEU A 176 -9.22 5.76 -10.05
C LEU A 176 -10.64 5.23 -9.86
N ALA A 177 -11.63 6.10 -9.71
CA ALA A 177 -13.03 5.66 -9.59
C ALA A 177 -13.49 4.89 -10.84
N GLU A 178 -13.09 5.33 -12.03
CA GLU A 178 -13.34 4.61 -13.30
C GLU A 178 -12.64 3.25 -13.35
N GLN A 179 -11.44 3.13 -12.78
CA GLN A 179 -10.76 1.84 -12.66
C GLN A 179 -11.47 0.93 -11.63
N LEU A 180 -11.87 1.46 -10.48
CA LEU A 180 -12.50 0.69 -9.40
C LEU A 180 -13.87 0.11 -9.79
N ILE A 181 -14.65 0.79 -10.64
CA ILE A 181 -15.97 0.32 -11.08
C ILE A 181 -15.89 -0.98 -11.89
N THR A 182 -14.71 -1.34 -12.41
CA THR A 182 -14.49 -2.57 -13.18
C THR A 182 -14.28 -3.80 -12.29
N LEU A 183 -14.07 -3.59 -11.00
CA LEU A 183 -13.85 -4.67 -10.04
C LEU A 183 -15.11 -5.48 -9.79
N GLN A 184 -14.97 -6.80 -9.64
CA GLN A 184 -16.07 -7.72 -9.42
C GLN A 184 -15.68 -8.80 -8.42
N ARG A 185 -16.68 -9.45 -7.86
CA ARG A 185 -16.48 -10.64 -7.04
C ARG A 185 -15.72 -11.72 -7.82
N GLY A 186 -14.75 -12.35 -7.19
CA GLY A 186 -13.84 -13.30 -7.81
C GLY A 186 -12.52 -12.70 -8.29
N ASP A 187 -12.39 -11.37 -8.24
CA ASP A 187 -11.08 -10.71 -8.41
C ASP A 187 -10.21 -10.87 -7.17
N VAL A 188 -8.92 -10.60 -7.32
CA VAL A 188 -7.96 -10.48 -6.21
C VAL A 188 -7.26 -9.13 -6.33
N LEU A 189 -7.18 -8.40 -5.22
CA LEU A 189 -6.45 -7.14 -5.15
C LEU A 189 -5.02 -7.38 -4.64
N VAL A 190 -4.01 -7.02 -5.43
CA VAL A 190 -2.63 -6.87 -4.97
C VAL A 190 -2.40 -5.38 -4.70
N MET A 191 -2.08 -5.03 -3.47
CA MET A 191 -1.95 -3.65 -3.04
C MET A 191 -0.54 -3.35 -2.58
N MET A 192 0.12 -2.38 -3.21
CA MET A 192 1.41 -1.85 -2.78
C MET A 192 1.17 -0.58 -1.96
N ALA A 193 1.14 -0.71 -0.64
CA ALA A 193 0.90 0.41 0.24
C ALA A 193 1.83 0.38 1.46
N GLN A 194 2.13 1.57 1.99
CA GLN A 194 2.97 1.76 3.16
C GLN A 194 2.15 2.29 4.35
N LYS A 195 2.78 2.93 5.32
CA LYS A 195 2.13 3.43 6.54
C LYS A 195 1.03 4.45 6.29
N SER A 196 1.22 5.37 5.34
CA SER A 196 0.26 6.44 5.10
C SER A 196 -0.96 5.90 4.35
N ALA A 197 -2.09 5.93 5.01
CA ALA A 197 -3.38 5.58 4.43
C ALA A 197 -3.93 6.76 3.60
N HIS A 198 -3.30 7.08 2.45
CA HIS A 198 -3.84 8.07 1.54
C HIS A 198 -5.22 7.67 0.98
N ARG A 199 -6.00 8.66 0.56
CA ARG A 199 -7.42 8.49 0.18
C ARG A 199 -7.64 7.42 -0.88
N GLU A 200 -6.78 7.37 -1.87
CA GLU A 200 -6.83 6.38 -2.96
C GLU A 200 -6.73 4.95 -2.43
N GLY A 201 -5.77 4.69 -1.56
CA GLY A 201 -5.59 3.37 -0.95
C GLY A 201 -6.75 2.97 -0.05
N GLN A 202 -7.27 3.90 0.76
CA GLN A 202 -8.43 3.65 1.61
C GLN A 202 -9.69 3.37 0.78
N THR A 203 -9.90 4.13 -0.28
CA THR A 203 -11.06 3.96 -1.17
C THR A 203 -10.99 2.62 -1.89
N THR A 204 -9.82 2.25 -2.41
CA THR A 204 -9.57 0.96 -3.08
C THR A 204 -9.83 -0.22 -2.13
N LEU A 205 -9.29 -0.15 -0.90
CA LEU A 205 -9.49 -1.23 0.09
C LEU A 205 -10.95 -1.34 0.52
N ARG A 206 -11.64 -0.21 0.71
CA ARG A 206 -13.07 -0.18 1.05
C ARG A 206 -13.92 -0.82 -0.05
N GLU A 207 -13.62 -0.52 -1.31
CA GLU A 207 -14.33 -1.10 -2.45
C GLU A 207 -14.06 -2.60 -2.58
N ALA A 208 -12.81 -3.04 -2.43
CA ALA A 208 -12.48 -4.46 -2.41
C ALA A 208 -13.25 -5.20 -1.30
N LYS A 209 -13.30 -4.63 -0.10
CA LYS A 209 -14.06 -5.18 1.02
C LYS A 209 -15.57 -5.25 0.74
N ARG A 210 -16.15 -4.19 0.14
CA ARG A 210 -17.57 -4.15 -0.24
C ARG A 210 -17.93 -5.26 -1.22
N LEU A 211 -17.02 -5.58 -2.14
CA LEU A 211 -17.21 -6.63 -3.16
C LEU A 211 -16.80 -8.03 -2.69
N GLY A 212 -16.24 -8.17 -1.48
CA GLY A 212 -15.70 -9.44 -0.97
C GLY A 212 -14.45 -9.91 -1.73
N ILE A 213 -13.65 -8.96 -2.24
CA ILE A 213 -12.40 -9.23 -2.97
C ILE A 213 -11.27 -9.38 -1.95
N PRO A 214 -10.55 -10.53 -1.91
CA PRO A 214 -9.41 -10.69 -1.03
C PRO A 214 -8.27 -9.75 -1.45
N THR A 215 -7.58 -9.20 -0.45
CA THR A 215 -6.49 -8.25 -0.63
C THR A 215 -5.17 -8.85 -0.18
N ILE A 216 -4.18 -8.85 -1.05
CA ILE A 216 -2.78 -9.19 -0.79
C ILE A 216 -2.02 -7.87 -0.66
N LEU A 217 -1.50 -7.58 0.51
CA LEU A 217 -0.77 -6.35 0.79
C LEU A 217 0.75 -6.59 0.77
N LEU A 218 1.46 -5.84 -0.07
CA LEU A 218 2.92 -5.75 -0.06
C LEU A 218 3.33 -4.47 0.67
N THR A 219 3.99 -4.59 1.83
CA THR A 219 4.28 -3.44 2.69
C THR A 219 5.56 -3.63 3.51
N ASN A 220 6.24 -2.52 3.81
CA ASN A 220 7.28 -2.47 4.85
C ASN A 220 6.68 -2.11 6.25
N ALA A 221 5.39 -1.80 6.31
CA ALA A 221 4.69 -1.37 7.52
C ALA A 221 3.67 -2.43 7.96
N THR A 222 4.14 -3.47 8.63
CA THR A 222 3.31 -4.61 9.06
C THR A 222 2.29 -4.27 10.15
N ASP A 223 2.46 -3.15 10.87
CA ASP A 223 1.51 -2.66 11.86
C ASP A 223 0.78 -1.41 11.36
N SER A 224 0.17 -1.50 10.19
CA SER A 224 -0.66 -0.45 9.60
C SER A 224 -2.14 -0.84 9.60
N ARG A 225 -3.02 0.14 9.35
CA ARG A 225 -4.44 -0.15 9.13
C ARG A 225 -4.64 -1.10 7.94
N PHE A 226 -3.89 -0.90 6.87
CA PHE A 226 -3.97 -1.77 5.69
C PHE A 226 -3.62 -3.21 6.03
N SER A 227 -2.61 -3.44 6.89
CA SER A 227 -2.20 -4.78 7.33
C SER A 227 -3.31 -5.49 8.10
N LYS A 228 -4.06 -4.76 8.93
CA LYS A 228 -5.16 -5.32 9.73
C LYS A 228 -6.40 -5.69 8.90
N GLU A 229 -6.57 -5.04 7.75
CA GLU A 229 -7.73 -5.24 6.86
C GLU A 229 -7.41 -6.14 5.65
N ALA A 230 -6.14 -6.44 5.38
CA ALA A 230 -5.71 -7.31 4.29
C ALA A 230 -5.93 -8.80 4.60
N SER A 231 -6.23 -9.59 3.58
CA SER A 231 -6.36 -11.06 3.69
C SER A 231 -5.01 -11.74 3.85
N VAL A 232 -3.98 -11.22 3.18
CA VAL A 232 -2.59 -11.68 3.24
C VAL A 232 -1.68 -10.47 3.28
N VAL A 233 -0.68 -10.51 4.17
CA VAL A 233 0.34 -9.46 4.29
C VAL A 233 1.71 -10.06 4.02
N ILE A 234 2.42 -9.52 3.04
CA ILE A 234 3.80 -9.88 2.73
C ILE A 234 4.68 -8.70 3.14
N HIS A 235 5.61 -8.96 4.05
CA HIS A 235 6.57 -7.97 4.50
C HIS A 235 7.67 -7.80 3.46
N VAL A 236 7.71 -6.63 2.81
CA VAL A 236 8.69 -6.30 1.78
C VAL A 236 9.47 -5.06 2.22
N PRO A 237 10.69 -5.23 2.76
CA PRO A 237 11.58 -4.11 3.03
C PRO A 237 11.86 -3.33 1.75
N ARG A 238 11.97 -2.00 1.87
CA ARG A 238 12.23 -1.14 0.71
C ARG A 238 13.69 -0.72 0.60
N GLY A 239 14.60 -1.50 1.18
CA GLY A 239 16.01 -1.16 1.23
C GLY A 239 16.27 0.14 1.97
N GLY A 240 17.49 0.37 2.34
CA GLY A 240 17.88 1.58 3.03
C GLY A 240 17.42 1.64 4.50
N GLU A 241 18.19 2.34 5.31
CA GLU A 241 17.84 2.63 6.70
C GLU A 241 16.69 3.64 6.77
N LYS A 242 16.09 3.76 7.97
CA LYS A 242 15.05 4.74 8.24
C LYS A 242 15.52 6.16 7.91
N GLY A 243 14.78 6.84 7.04
CA GLY A 243 15.12 8.20 6.60
C GLY A 243 15.84 8.30 5.26
N LYS A 244 16.26 7.19 4.66
CA LYS A 244 16.85 7.14 3.30
C LYS A 244 15.78 6.90 2.23
N ILE A 245 16.15 7.10 0.97
CA ILE A 245 15.25 6.84 -0.16
C ILE A 245 14.88 5.35 -0.22
N PRO A 246 13.62 5.03 -0.57
CA PRO A 246 13.21 3.64 -0.75
C PRO A 246 13.66 3.08 -2.10
N LEU A 247 14.06 1.81 -2.12
CA LEU A 247 14.35 1.06 -3.32
C LEU A 247 13.07 0.38 -3.83
N HIS A 248 12.63 0.71 -5.03
CA HIS A 248 11.42 0.11 -5.62
C HIS A 248 11.68 -1.27 -6.24
N GLY A 249 12.93 -1.56 -6.62
CA GLY A 249 13.35 -2.88 -7.12
C GLY A 249 13.11 -4.01 -6.13
N THR A 250 13.12 -3.73 -4.82
CA THR A 250 12.81 -4.71 -3.78
C THR A 250 11.35 -5.20 -3.84
N VAL A 251 10.40 -4.31 -4.15
CA VAL A 251 9.00 -4.67 -4.36
C VAL A 251 8.84 -5.46 -5.65
N LEU A 252 9.55 -5.07 -6.71
CA LEU A 252 9.55 -5.79 -7.99
C LEU A 252 10.03 -7.23 -7.81
N LEU A 253 11.09 -7.46 -7.05
CA LEU A 253 11.59 -8.79 -6.73
C LEU A 253 10.50 -9.69 -6.10
N CYS A 254 9.75 -9.17 -5.13
CA CYS A 254 8.64 -9.88 -4.52
C CYS A 254 7.52 -10.20 -5.53
N LEU A 255 7.17 -9.24 -6.39
CA LEU A 255 6.16 -9.42 -7.43
C LEU A 255 6.57 -10.49 -8.44
N GLU A 256 7.83 -10.53 -8.85
CA GLU A 256 8.35 -11.56 -9.75
C GLU A 256 8.31 -12.96 -9.11
N MET A 257 8.65 -13.07 -7.82
CA MET A 257 8.52 -14.35 -7.08
C MET A 257 7.07 -14.83 -7.10
N ILE A 258 6.10 -13.96 -6.83
CA ILE A 258 4.67 -14.29 -6.84
C ILE A 258 4.23 -14.72 -8.24
N ILE A 259 4.57 -13.96 -9.28
CA ILE A 259 4.15 -14.24 -10.67
C ILE A 259 4.71 -15.57 -11.15
N LEU A 260 5.99 -15.84 -10.91
CA LEU A 260 6.60 -17.10 -11.30
C LEU A 260 6.01 -18.28 -10.53
N SER A 261 5.68 -18.08 -9.25
CA SER A 261 5.00 -19.11 -8.45
C SER A 261 3.60 -19.39 -8.99
N VAL A 262 2.81 -18.38 -9.33
CA VAL A 262 1.48 -18.56 -9.99
C VAL A 262 1.63 -19.23 -11.35
N ALA A 263 2.64 -18.88 -12.13
CA ALA A 263 2.91 -19.51 -13.41
C ALA A 263 3.22 -21.01 -13.28
N SER A 264 3.94 -21.39 -12.23
CA SER A 264 4.33 -22.78 -11.96
C SER A 264 3.19 -23.62 -11.38
N THR A 265 2.22 -23.03 -10.69
CA THR A 265 1.02 -23.75 -10.21
C THR A 265 0.01 -24.04 -11.34
N GLU A 266 0.04 -23.24 -12.42
CA GLU A 266 -0.85 -23.38 -13.56
C GLU A 266 -0.09 -23.46 -14.90
N PRO A 267 0.79 -24.47 -15.08
CA PRO A 267 1.74 -24.49 -16.19
C PRO A 267 1.05 -24.59 -17.56
N GLN A 268 -0.08 -25.30 -17.65
CA GLN A 268 -0.81 -25.43 -18.90
C GLN A 268 -1.42 -24.10 -19.37
N ARG A 269 -2.02 -23.34 -18.45
CA ARG A 269 -2.52 -21.98 -18.71
C ARG A 269 -1.39 -21.08 -19.20
N THR A 270 -0.28 -21.08 -18.49
CA THR A 270 0.90 -20.27 -18.79
C THR A 270 1.45 -20.57 -20.17
N ILE A 271 1.71 -21.85 -20.48
CA ILE A 271 2.26 -22.28 -21.78
C ILE A 271 1.30 -21.96 -22.92
N LYS A 272 -0.01 -22.22 -22.74
CA LYS A 272 -1.03 -21.90 -23.74
C LYS A 272 -1.07 -20.40 -24.05
N SER A 273 -1.03 -19.54 -23.01
CA SER A 273 -1.01 -18.09 -23.18
C SER A 273 0.23 -17.62 -23.92
N MET A 274 1.42 -18.10 -23.54
CA MET A 274 2.67 -17.74 -24.19
C MET A 274 2.71 -18.18 -25.66
N LYS A 275 2.20 -19.37 -25.98
CA LYS A 275 2.06 -19.83 -27.37
C LYS A 275 1.15 -18.89 -28.17
N ARG A 276 0.00 -18.51 -27.61
CA ARG A 276 -0.94 -17.59 -28.27
C ARG A 276 -0.32 -16.20 -28.52
N ILE A 277 0.42 -15.66 -27.56
CA ILE A 277 1.15 -14.40 -27.75
C ILE A 277 2.13 -14.51 -28.91
N ASN A 278 2.88 -15.61 -29.00
CA ASN A 278 3.84 -15.82 -30.09
C ASN A 278 3.15 -15.94 -31.45
N GLU A 279 2.00 -16.58 -31.53
CA GLU A 279 1.20 -16.67 -32.78
C GLU A 279 0.74 -15.28 -33.23
N LEU A 280 0.15 -14.51 -32.30
CA LEU A 280 -0.29 -13.13 -32.59
C LEU A 280 0.89 -12.24 -33.01
N HIS A 281 2.03 -12.38 -32.34
CA HIS A 281 3.24 -11.61 -32.69
C HIS A 281 3.76 -11.93 -34.09
N ARG A 282 3.67 -13.22 -34.51
CA ARG A 282 4.03 -13.58 -35.90
C ARG A 282 3.14 -12.89 -36.93
N GLY A 283 1.83 -12.79 -36.65
CA GLY A 283 0.89 -12.07 -37.52
C GLY A 283 1.10 -10.55 -37.61
N LEU A 284 1.78 -9.97 -36.60
CA LEU A 284 2.12 -8.54 -36.57
C LEU A 284 3.44 -8.22 -37.30
N LYS A 285 4.22 -9.23 -37.72
CA LYS A 285 5.42 -8.99 -38.53
C LYS A 285 5.02 -8.60 -39.94
N PRO A 286 5.62 -7.54 -40.53
CA PRO A 286 5.37 -7.21 -41.90
C PRO A 286 5.71 -8.43 -42.78
N GLY A 287 4.79 -8.84 -43.64
CA GLY A 287 5.04 -9.91 -44.61
C GLY A 287 6.32 -9.59 -45.40
N LYS A 288 7.20 -10.57 -45.59
CA LYS A 288 8.26 -10.45 -46.58
C LYS A 288 7.60 -10.07 -47.88
N LYS A 289 7.84 -8.87 -48.42
CA LYS A 289 7.50 -8.55 -49.79
C LYS A 289 8.20 -9.62 -50.62
N SER A 290 7.43 -10.48 -51.28
CA SER A 290 7.91 -11.37 -52.33
C SER A 290 8.43 -10.43 -53.43
N GLY A 291 9.75 -10.31 -53.53
CA GLY A 291 10.41 -9.72 -54.68
C GLY A 291 10.42 -10.68 -55.86
#